data_64794794a0ad0b86a37a3bdbff614deb
#
_entry.id   64794794a0ad0b86a37a3bdbff614deb
#
_cell.length_a   1.000
_cell.length_b   1.000
_cell.length_c   1.000
_cell.angle_alpha   90.00
_cell.angle_beta   90.00
_cell.angle_gamma   90.00
#
_symmetry.space_group_name_H-M   'P 1'
#
loop_
_entity.id
_entity.type
_entity.pdbx_description
1 polymer ?
#
loop_
_entity_poly.entity_id
_entity_poly.type
_entity_poly.pdbx_seq_one_letter_code
_entity_poly.pdbx_strand_id
1 'polypeptide(L)'
;DFQSEMMATRHYIPKKYPVAMTNSFQAVTVEVDPETGSVQLLKFYCVEDCGKVINPLLVDEQVRGSIVQGIGGVLYEECRYDLDGNFLNANMADYLVPMAGEMPDIEIAHVETLTKESELGAKGAGEAGTAGAPGAILNAINDALSPFGASVLDQPVSPERVLKALGKY
;
A
#
# COMPACT_ATOMS: atom_id res chain seq x y z
N ASP A 1 24.12 36.28 -28.30
CA ASP A 1 24.30 35.57 -27.02
C ASP A 1 23.93 34.11 -27.22
N PHE A 2 24.93 33.25 -27.20
CA PHE A 2 24.70 31.81 -27.28
C PHE A 2 24.45 31.28 -25.86
N GLN A 3 23.21 30.85 -25.56
CA GLN A 3 22.93 30.06 -24.37
C GLN A 3 22.97 28.60 -24.75
N SER A 4 23.92 27.88 -24.20
CA SER A 4 23.98 26.44 -24.33
C SER A 4 23.00 25.81 -23.33
N GLU A 5 21.85 25.39 -23.80
CA GLU A 5 20.94 24.57 -23.01
C GLU A 5 21.29 23.08 -23.18
N MET A 6 21.66 22.43 -22.06
CA MET A 6 21.89 20.99 -22.02
C MET A 6 20.57 20.26 -21.71
N MET A 7 19.49 20.63 -22.42
CA MET A 7 18.17 20.05 -22.25
C MET A 7 17.62 19.56 -23.59
N ALA A 8 17.11 18.32 -23.59
CA ALA A 8 16.36 17.78 -24.72
C ALA A 8 14.99 17.29 -24.23
N THR A 9 13.94 17.77 -24.88
CA THR A 9 12.58 17.31 -24.58
C THR A 9 12.11 16.34 -25.66
N ARG A 10 11.64 15.18 -25.26
CA ARG A 10 11.02 14.18 -26.12
C ARG A 10 9.66 13.81 -25.57
N HIS A 11 8.69 13.63 -26.44
CA HIS A 11 7.37 13.13 -26.11
C HIS A 11 7.22 11.70 -26.61
N TYR A 12 6.77 10.82 -25.72
CA TYR A 12 6.36 9.47 -26.07
C TYR A 12 4.84 9.37 -25.93
N ILE A 13 4.17 8.94 -26.99
CA ILE A 13 2.72 8.72 -27.00
C ILE A 13 2.49 7.24 -27.31
N PRO A 14 1.86 6.48 -26.40
CA PRO A 14 1.48 5.09 -26.67
C PRO A 14 0.56 4.98 -27.87
N LYS A 15 0.76 3.95 -28.70
CA LYS A 15 -0.01 3.79 -29.95
C LYS A 15 -1.43 3.28 -29.76
N LYS A 16 -1.69 2.50 -28.72
CA LYS A 16 -2.98 1.83 -28.48
C LYS A 16 -3.65 2.23 -27.20
N TYR A 17 -2.91 2.17 -26.09
CA TYR A 17 -3.44 2.41 -24.76
C TYR A 17 -2.65 3.54 -24.09
N PRO A 18 -3.34 4.48 -23.45
CA PRO A 18 -2.65 5.59 -22.77
C PRO A 18 -1.91 5.15 -21.48
N VAL A 19 -2.16 3.93 -21.01
CA VAL A 19 -1.62 3.41 -19.76
C VAL A 19 -1.09 2.00 -19.95
N ALA A 20 0.10 1.71 -19.47
CA ALA A 20 0.65 0.36 -19.33
C ALA A 20 0.42 -0.10 -17.88
N MET A 21 -0.57 -0.97 -17.68
CA MET A 21 -0.95 -1.45 -16.36
C MET A 21 0.08 -2.44 -15.80
N THR A 22 0.40 -2.28 -14.54
CA THR A 22 1.13 -3.24 -13.72
C THR A 22 0.18 -4.24 -13.05
N ASN A 23 0.73 -5.34 -12.55
CA ASN A 23 -0.01 -6.30 -11.75
C ASN A 23 0.81 -6.67 -10.52
N SER A 24 0.14 -6.95 -9.40
CA SER A 24 0.79 -7.50 -8.23
C SER A 24 -0.09 -8.54 -7.54
N PHE A 25 0.56 -9.45 -6.83
CA PHE A 25 -0.07 -10.36 -5.89
C PHE A 25 0.54 -10.09 -4.51
N GLN A 26 -0.31 -9.94 -3.51
CA GLN A 26 0.13 -9.58 -2.17
C GLN A 26 -0.49 -10.51 -1.13
N ALA A 27 0.30 -10.88 -0.13
CA ALA A 27 -0.13 -11.66 1.02
C ALA A 27 0.55 -11.14 2.28
N VAL A 28 -0.12 -11.27 3.41
CA VAL A 28 0.39 -10.84 4.71
C VAL A 28 0.00 -11.85 5.79
N THR A 29 0.89 -12.03 6.75
CA THR A 29 0.59 -12.75 7.99
C THR A 29 0.44 -11.75 9.13
N VAL A 30 -0.62 -11.92 9.92
CA VAL A 30 -0.96 -11.01 11.02
C VAL A 30 -1.16 -11.79 12.31
N GLU A 31 -0.96 -11.09 13.42
CA GLU A 31 -1.40 -11.50 14.75
C GLU A 31 -2.40 -10.48 15.26
N VAL A 32 -3.56 -10.93 15.76
CA VAL A 32 -4.58 -10.09 16.35
C VAL A 32 -4.76 -10.50 17.80
N ASP A 33 -4.53 -9.58 18.72
CA ASP A 33 -4.82 -9.80 20.13
C ASP A 33 -6.31 -9.51 20.41
N PRO A 34 -7.11 -10.53 20.73
CA PRO A 34 -8.54 -10.32 20.97
C PRO A 34 -8.85 -9.59 22.28
N GLU A 35 -7.89 -9.47 23.22
CA GLU A 35 -8.10 -8.76 24.48
C GLU A 35 -7.87 -7.26 24.37
N THR A 36 -6.94 -6.86 23.53
CA THR A 36 -6.59 -5.44 23.32
C THR A 36 -7.07 -4.87 22.00
N GLY A 37 -7.42 -5.73 21.04
CA GLY A 37 -7.74 -5.33 19.67
C GLY A 37 -6.52 -4.95 18.84
N SER A 38 -5.30 -5.15 19.37
CA SER A 38 -4.06 -4.83 18.67
C SER A 38 -3.84 -5.75 17.48
N VAL A 39 -3.40 -5.18 16.37
CA VAL A 39 -3.05 -5.90 15.15
C VAL A 39 -1.55 -5.72 14.91
N GLN A 40 -0.82 -6.82 14.78
CA GLN A 40 0.58 -6.82 14.41
C GLN A 40 0.76 -7.49 13.05
N LEU A 41 1.42 -6.80 12.13
CA LEU A 41 1.84 -7.36 10.85
C LEU A 41 3.15 -8.14 11.08
N LEU A 42 3.14 -9.44 10.88
CA LEU A 42 4.31 -10.29 11.13
C LEU A 42 5.23 -10.34 9.91
N LYS A 43 4.66 -10.52 8.71
CA LYS A 43 5.42 -10.56 7.47
C LYS A 43 4.53 -10.21 6.29
N PHE A 44 5.10 -9.51 5.32
CA PHE A 44 4.41 -9.11 4.09
C PHE A 44 5.12 -9.70 2.87
N TYR A 45 4.37 -10.17 1.89
CA TYR A 45 4.86 -10.75 0.65
C TYR A 45 4.25 -10.02 -0.53
N CYS A 46 5.07 -9.66 -1.51
CA CYS A 46 4.63 -9.04 -2.75
C CYS A 46 5.33 -9.67 -3.95
N VAL A 47 4.55 -10.10 -4.93
CA VAL A 47 5.06 -10.46 -6.25
C VAL A 47 4.57 -9.41 -7.23
N GLU A 48 5.50 -8.66 -7.81
CA GLU A 48 5.24 -7.51 -8.66
C GLU A 48 5.54 -7.84 -10.13
N ASP A 49 4.70 -7.36 -11.06
CA ASP A 49 4.96 -7.38 -12.49
C ASP A 49 4.88 -5.96 -13.06
N CYS A 50 5.98 -5.24 -12.99
CA CYS A 50 6.14 -3.95 -13.66
C CYS A 50 6.74 -4.05 -15.07
N GLY A 51 6.60 -5.21 -15.71
CA GLY A 51 7.25 -5.50 -16.99
C GLY A 51 8.76 -5.59 -16.83
N LYS A 52 9.53 -4.90 -17.67
CA LYS A 52 10.99 -4.88 -17.54
C LYS A 52 11.43 -4.12 -16.30
N VAL A 53 12.08 -4.81 -15.39
CA VAL A 53 12.75 -4.20 -14.24
C VAL A 53 14.02 -3.51 -14.71
N ILE A 54 14.04 -2.17 -14.71
CA ILE A 54 15.17 -1.38 -15.22
C ILE A 54 16.25 -1.27 -14.14
N ASN A 55 15.87 -0.95 -12.92
CA ASN A 55 16.75 -0.89 -11.77
C ASN A 55 16.11 -1.63 -10.59
N PRO A 56 16.56 -2.86 -10.28
CA PRO A 56 15.93 -3.68 -9.24
C PRO A 56 15.87 -2.99 -7.87
N LEU A 57 16.97 -2.35 -7.46
CA LEU A 57 17.03 -1.67 -6.17
C LEU A 57 15.96 -0.58 -6.04
N LEU A 58 15.80 0.25 -7.07
CA LEU A 58 14.82 1.34 -7.05
C LEU A 58 13.38 0.81 -7.11
N VAL A 59 13.14 -0.28 -7.84
CA VAL A 59 11.82 -0.89 -7.93
C VAL A 59 11.45 -1.52 -6.59
N ASP A 60 12.36 -2.25 -5.95
CA ASP A 60 12.14 -2.85 -4.63
C ASP A 60 11.78 -1.80 -3.57
N GLU A 61 12.53 -0.72 -3.52
CA GLU A 61 12.27 0.35 -2.55
C GLU A 61 10.96 1.11 -2.86
N GLN A 62 10.62 1.26 -4.14
CA GLN A 62 9.33 1.83 -4.53
C GLN A 62 8.16 0.93 -4.09
N VAL A 63 8.28 -0.37 -4.29
CA VAL A 63 7.26 -1.35 -3.87
C VAL A 63 7.13 -1.37 -2.35
N ARG A 64 8.25 -1.36 -1.60
CA ARG A 64 8.23 -1.27 -0.12
C ARG A 64 7.50 -0.02 0.35
N GLY A 65 7.89 1.14 -0.17
CA GLY A 65 7.29 2.41 0.21
C GLY A 65 5.80 2.48 -0.11
N SER A 66 5.37 1.93 -1.23
CA SER A 66 3.96 1.91 -1.62
C SER A 66 3.13 0.93 -0.78
N ILE A 67 3.70 -0.21 -0.36
CA ILE A 67 3.06 -1.11 0.62
C ILE A 67 2.88 -0.41 1.96
N VAL A 68 3.91 0.29 2.45
CA VAL A 68 3.83 1.05 3.71
C VAL A 68 2.72 2.10 3.66
N GLN A 69 2.53 2.77 2.53
CA GLN A 69 1.40 3.69 2.34
C GLN A 69 0.06 2.96 2.45
N GLY A 70 -0.06 1.78 1.87
CA GLY A 70 -1.26 0.94 2.00
C GLY A 70 -1.52 0.48 3.44
N ILE A 71 -0.46 0.11 4.18
CA ILE A 71 -0.53 -0.19 5.62
C ILE A 71 -1.05 1.03 6.39
N GLY A 72 -0.54 2.21 6.09
CA GLY A 72 -1.00 3.47 6.69
C GLY A 72 -2.49 3.66 6.58
N GLY A 73 -3.04 3.54 5.37
CA GLY A 73 -4.47 3.69 5.13
C GLY A 73 -5.35 2.67 5.84
N VAL A 74 -4.83 1.45 6.08
CA VAL A 74 -5.61 0.39 6.76
C VAL A 74 -5.56 0.47 8.27
N LEU A 75 -4.42 0.82 8.86
CA LEU A 75 -4.23 0.66 10.31
C LEU A 75 -4.13 1.98 11.06
N TYR A 76 -3.77 3.10 10.40
CA TYR A 76 -3.37 4.33 11.08
C TYR A 76 -4.11 5.58 10.62
N GLU A 77 -4.18 5.81 9.31
CA GLU A 77 -4.57 7.10 8.75
C GLU A 77 -6.08 7.30 8.74
N GLU A 78 -6.54 8.38 9.34
CA GLU A 78 -7.94 8.78 9.35
C GLU A 78 -8.06 10.31 9.28
N CYS A 79 -8.86 10.80 8.33
CA CYS A 79 -9.23 12.21 8.28
C CYS A 79 -10.50 12.43 9.09
N ARG A 80 -10.41 13.13 10.22
CA ARG A 80 -11.56 13.45 11.09
C ARG A 80 -12.03 14.87 10.90
N TYR A 81 -13.33 15.04 10.75
CA TYR A 81 -13.97 16.33 10.58
C TYR A 81 -15.05 16.56 11.64
N ASP A 82 -15.24 17.80 12.06
CA ASP A 82 -16.40 18.18 12.87
C ASP A 82 -17.66 18.36 11.99
N LEU A 83 -18.79 18.72 12.64
CA LEU A 83 -20.06 18.92 11.96
C LEU A 83 -20.06 20.15 11.02
N ASP A 84 -19.12 21.06 11.21
CA ASP A 84 -18.96 22.27 10.40
C ASP A 84 -17.95 22.06 9.24
N GLY A 85 -17.36 20.84 9.14
CA GLY A 85 -16.41 20.48 8.10
C GLY A 85 -14.96 20.89 8.38
N ASN A 86 -14.62 21.28 9.62
CA ASN A 86 -13.25 21.59 9.99
C ASN A 86 -12.46 20.30 10.19
N PHE A 87 -11.25 20.25 9.63
CA PHE A 87 -10.35 19.12 9.75
C PHE A 87 -9.69 19.10 11.14
N LEU A 88 -10.00 18.11 11.96
CA LEU A 88 -9.65 18.08 13.38
C LEU A 88 -8.22 17.59 13.65
N ASN A 89 -7.64 16.78 12.80
CA ASN A 89 -6.32 16.19 12.99
C ASN A 89 -5.34 16.54 11.86
N ALA A 90 -5.26 17.83 11.54
CA ALA A 90 -4.46 18.39 10.45
C ALA A 90 -2.95 18.55 10.77
N ASN A 91 -2.42 17.85 11.76
CA ASN A 91 -1.01 17.90 12.15
C ASN A 91 -0.45 16.51 12.45
N MET A 92 0.87 16.36 12.37
CA MET A 92 1.54 15.05 12.53
C MET A 92 1.51 14.47 13.96
N ALA A 93 1.01 15.22 14.95
CA ALA A 93 0.79 14.69 16.29
C ALA A 93 -0.52 13.90 16.39
N ASP A 94 -1.52 14.29 15.59
CA ASP A 94 -2.87 13.72 15.64
C ASP A 94 -3.21 12.87 14.40
N TYR A 95 -2.55 13.16 13.26
CA TYR A 95 -2.67 12.34 12.05
C TYR A 95 -1.60 11.27 12.08
N LEU A 96 -2.02 10.04 12.36
CA LEU A 96 -1.11 8.91 12.51
C LEU A 96 -0.61 8.43 11.15
N VAL A 97 0.70 8.24 11.03
CA VAL A 97 1.34 7.59 9.88
C VAL A 97 2.21 6.43 10.38
N PRO A 98 2.44 5.40 9.55
CA PRO A 98 3.30 4.29 9.94
C PRO A 98 4.72 4.75 10.28
N MET A 99 5.29 4.22 11.35
CA MET A 99 6.69 4.45 11.72
C MET A 99 7.54 3.22 11.37
N ALA A 100 8.81 3.43 11.09
CA ALA A 100 9.70 2.36 10.62
C ALA A 100 9.75 1.13 11.55
N GLY A 101 9.65 1.34 12.87
CA GLY A 101 9.66 0.25 13.87
C GLY A 101 8.37 -0.59 13.90
N GLU A 102 7.31 -0.14 13.25
CA GLU A 102 6.01 -0.82 13.22
C GLU A 102 5.83 -1.65 11.93
N MET A 103 6.75 -1.48 10.98
CA MET A 103 6.65 -2.15 9.69
C MET A 103 7.15 -3.59 9.75
N PRO A 104 6.42 -4.52 9.09
CA PRO A 104 6.86 -5.90 8.97
C PRO A 104 8.07 -6.00 8.02
N ASP A 105 8.75 -7.14 8.06
CA ASP A 105 9.64 -7.51 6.96
C ASP A 105 8.82 -7.72 5.68
N ILE A 106 9.22 -7.04 4.59
CA ILE A 106 8.54 -7.09 3.29
C ILE A 106 9.42 -7.85 2.31
N GLU A 107 8.97 -9.03 1.93
CA GLU A 107 9.64 -9.87 0.93
C GLU A 107 9.06 -9.58 -0.47
N ILE A 108 9.92 -9.22 -1.41
CA ILE A 108 9.53 -8.82 -2.76
C ILE A 108 10.12 -9.80 -3.78
N ALA A 109 9.31 -10.18 -4.75
CA ALA A 109 9.72 -10.92 -5.92
C ALA A 109 9.15 -10.27 -7.18
N HIS A 110 9.76 -10.52 -8.33
CA HIS A 110 9.35 -9.94 -9.60
C HIS A 110 9.02 -11.02 -10.62
N VAL A 111 7.97 -10.73 -11.41
CA VAL A 111 7.66 -11.42 -12.66
C VAL A 111 7.73 -10.39 -13.78
N GLU A 112 8.37 -10.72 -14.89
CA GLU A 112 8.49 -9.79 -16.02
C GLU A 112 7.57 -10.22 -17.18
N THR A 113 6.40 -9.60 -17.31
CA THR A 113 5.56 -9.69 -18.52
C THR A 113 5.70 -8.39 -19.32
N LEU A 114 6.54 -8.41 -20.35
CA LEU A 114 6.88 -7.21 -21.10
C LEU A 114 5.65 -6.64 -21.83
N THR A 115 5.44 -5.32 -21.75
CA THR A 115 4.42 -4.64 -22.55
C THR A 115 4.97 -4.28 -23.94
N LYS A 116 4.08 -4.26 -24.92
CA LYS A 116 4.37 -3.76 -26.28
C LYS A 116 4.14 -2.26 -26.42
N GLU A 117 3.62 -1.63 -25.37
CA GLU A 117 3.24 -0.21 -25.36
C GLU A 117 4.38 0.70 -24.88
N SER A 118 5.49 0.15 -24.41
CA SER A 118 6.73 0.88 -24.14
C SER A 118 7.92 0.26 -24.87
N GLU A 119 8.92 1.08 -25.19
CA GLU A 119 10.10 0.63 -25.95
C GLU A 119 10.92 -0.40 -25.16
N LEU A 120 10.99 -0.26 -23.84
CA LEU A 120 11.72 -1.16 -22.95
C LEU A 120 10.89 -2.35 -22.45
N GLY A 121 9.59 -2.36 -22.72
CA GLY A 121 8.68 -3.35 -22.16
C GLY A 121 8.32 -3.10 -20.67
N ALA A 122 8.74 -1.96 -20.12
CA ALA A 122 8.43 -1.57 -18.75
C ALA A 122 6.98 -1.08 -18.62
N LYS A 123 6.39 -1.32 -17.46
CA LYS A 123 5.05 -0.85 -17.03
C LYS A 123 5.22 0.11 -15.85
N GLY A 124 4.11 0.62 -15.32
CA GLY A 124 4.12 1.38 -14.09
C GLY A 124 4.57 0.53 -12.89
N ALA A 125 5.25 1.15 -11.92
CA ALA A 125 5.68 0.51 -10.69
C ALA A 125 5.35 1.35 -9.44
N GLY A 126 4.99 2.63 -9.63
CA GLY A 126 4.89 3.60 -8.54
C GLY A 126 3.85 3.25 -7.48
N GLU A 127 2.68 2.79 -7.88
CA GLU A 127 1.53 2.57 -6.99
C GLU A 127 1.12 1.10 -6.86
N ALA A 128 1.88 0.18 -7.46
CA ALA A 128 1.51 -1.23 -7.48
C ALA A 128 1.43 -1.85 -6.07
N GLY A 129 2.34 -1.48 -5.18
CA GLY A 129 2.30 -1.91 -3.78
C GLY A 129 1.10 -1.38 -3.02
N THR A 130 0.72 -0.13 -3.23
CA THR A 130 -0.40 0.52 -2.51
C THR A 130 -1.75 -0.12 -2.84
N ALA A 131 -1.98 -0.47 -4.10
CA ALA A 131 -3.31 -0.92 -4.55
C ALA A 131 -3.75 -2.25 -3.92
N GLY A 132 -2.83 -3.19 -3.70
CA GLY A 132 -3.14 -4.52 -3.15
C GLY A 132 -3.06 -4.63 -1.64
N ALA A 133 -2.22 -3.81 -1.00
CA ALA A 133 -1.93 -3.91 0.43
C ALA A 133 -3.16 -3.79 1.33
N PRO A 134 -4.09 -2.82 1.11
CA PRO A 134 -5.29 -2.72 1.95
C PRO A 134 -6.14 -3.98 1.95
N GLY A 135 -6.37 -4.55 0.76
CA GLY A 135 -7.17 -5.77 0.63
C GLY A 135 -6.49 -6.98 1.28
N ALA A 136 -5.17 -7.14 1.11
CA ALA A 136 -4.43 -8.23 1.72
C ALA A 136 -4.49 -8.17 3.26
N ILE A 137 -4.25 -6.98 3.83
CA ILE A 137 -4.24 -6.77 5.28
C ILE A 137 -5.64 -7.00 5.87
N LEU A 138 -6.67 -6.39 5.28
CA LEU A 138 -8.03 -6.52 5.78
C LEU A 138 -8.52 -7.97 5.72
N ASN A 139 -8.19 -8.70 4.67
CA ASN A 139 -8.50 -10.12 4.55
C ASN A 139 -7.81 -10.95 5.63
N ALA A 140 -6.52 -10.70 5.88
CA ALA A 140 -5.77 -11.43 6.91
C ALA A 140 -6.31 -11.16 8.33
N ILE A 141 -6.67 -9.91 8.63
CA ILE A 141 -7.30 -9.56 9.91
C ILE A 141 -8.66 -10.28 10.06
N ASN A 142 -9.49 -10.27 9.03
CA ASN A 142 -10.78 -10.93 9.07
C ASN A 142 -10.65 -12.45 9.13
N ASP A 143 -9.62 -13.03 8.52
CA ASP A 143 -9.31 -14.44 8.68
C ASP A 143 -8.94 -14.76 10.15
N ALA A 144 -8.10 -13.95 10.78
CA ALA A 144 -7.75 -14.08 12.19
C ALA A 144 -8.96 -13.91 13.14
N LEU A 145 -9.94 -13.09 12.77
CA LEU A 145 -11.17 -12.87 13.54
C LEU A 145 -12.25 -13.92 13.29
N SER A 146 -12.14 -14.70 12.22
CA SER A 146 -13.15 -15.68 11.81
C SER A 146 -13.50 -16.73 12.87
N PRO A 147 -12.55 -17.25 13.71
CA PRO A 147 -12.88 -18.17 14.78
C PRO A 147 -13.82 -17.59 15.86
N PHE A 148 -13.88 -16.26 15.96
CA PHE A 148 -14.76 -15.53 16.88
C PHE A 148 -16.10 -15.15 16.24
N GLY A 149 -16.30 -15.45 14.95
CA GLY A 149 -17.47 -15.02 14.20
C GLY A 149 -17.52 -13.50 13.98
N ALA A 150 -16.37 -12.83 14.09
CA ALA A 150 -16.23 -11.38 13.99
C ALA A 150 -15.61 -10.95 12.66
N SER A 151 -15.90 -9.73 12.21
CA SER A 151 -15.27 -9.10 11.06
C SER A 151 -15.25 -7.58 11.17
N VAL A 152 -14.23 -6.96 10.59
CA VAL A 152 -14.09 -5.51 10.48
C VAL A 152 -14.07 -5.13 9.00
N LEU A 153 -14.90 -4.17 8.60
CA LEU A 153 -15.00 -3.71 7.21
C LEU A 153 -14.56 -2.26 7.05
N ASP A 154 -14.61 -1.49 8.15
CA ASP A 154 -14.25 -0.07 8.14
C ASP A 154 -12.75 0.12 8.41
N GLN A 155 -12.15 1.10 7.74
CA GLN A 155 -10.76 1.52 7.92
C GLN A 155 -10.70 2.92 8.55
N PRO A 156 -9.62 3.22 9.31
CA PRO A 156 -8.55 2.33 9.74
C PRO A 156 -9.04 1.25 10.72
N VAL A 157 -8.42 0.06 10.68
CA VAL A 157 -8.72 -1.04 11.60
C VAL A 157 -8.07 -0.75 12.96
N SER A 158 -8.67 0.16 13.72
CA SER A 158 -8.21 0.52 15.06
C SER A 158 -8.50 -0.60 16.07
N PRO A 159 -7.75 -0.66 17.20
CA PRO A 159 -8.03 -1.58 18.30
C PRO A 159 -9.47 -1.49 18.79
N GLU A 160 -10.03 -0.29 18.86
CA GLU A 160 -11.43 -0.06 19.22
C GLU A 160 -12.40 -0.76 18.25
N ARG A 161 -12.16 -0.66 16.94
CA ARG A 161 -13.00 -1.30 15.91
C ARG A 161 -12.92 -2.82 15.98
N VAL A 162 -11.73 -3.37 16.27
CA VAL A 162 -11.55 -4.81 16.50
C VAL A 162 -12.32 -5.28 17.74
N LEU A 163 -12.18 -4.59 18.87
CA LEU A 163 -12.90 -4.92 20.11
C LEU A 163 -14.42 -4.81 19.95
N LYS A 164 -14.89 -3.79 19.22
CA LYS A 164 -16.30 -3.63 18.89
C LYS A 164 -16.83 -4.79 18.04
N ALA A 165 -16.07 -5.24 17.03
CA ALA A 165 -16.42 -6.40 16.22
C ALA A 165 -16.49 -7.69 17.05
N LEU A 166 -15.63 -7.83 18.07
CA LEU A 166 -15.63 -8.94 19.02
C LEU A 166 -16.73 -8.83 20.10
N GLY A 167 -17.52 -7.77 20.11
CA GLY A 167 -18.57 -7.54 21.12
C GLY A 167 -18.03 -7.22 22.52
N LYS A 168 -16.80 -6.70 22.61
CA LYS A 168 -16.11 -6.35 23.86
C LYS A 168 -16.15 -4.86 24.18
N TYR A 169 -16.76 -4.05 23.29
CA TYR A 169 -16.81 -2.59 23.42
C TYR A 169 -18.21 -2.05 23.10
#